data_9a03233fc15c39d3d9900e1d58e0378c
#
_entry.id   9a03233fc15c39d3d9900e1d58e0378c
#
_cell.length_a   1.000
_cell.length_b   1.000
_cell.length_c   1.000
_cell.angle_alpha   90.00
_cell.angle_beta   90.00
_cell.angle_gamma   90.00
#
_symmetry.space_group_name_H-M   'P 1'
#
loop_
_entity.id
_entity.type
_entity.pdbx_description
1 polymer ?
#
loop_
_entity_poly.entity_id
_entity_poly.type
_entity_poly.pdbx_seq_one_letter_code
_entity_poly.pdbx_strand_id
1 'polypeptide(L)'
;MKKYHLYLWFIALVGLMTSCSQDETDALQTATESNRVTLTASLPEDFAQIGTRALPTAPTDDYTLRCILEVWTRDASPALKYREEKVKLTGDNIVFDFKIDKGTYDCLFWADFIEKGVALEDVSIGGMDILHYKDKFYVTNNPSDGLKAISIIRRAYVFNTDVRDAFFGHYKLEKDAAAVTNPSIPALTRPFAKLTIKEKDVTNYSYCSGLEAKYSVPAMFNVLNGTVDSDQSSTIELYLSGKSNEPQTLFSDYIFTNASSTLGSISLTFTGTTGKELQPVDIPAGIPLKRNYKTNATGSLISEKLEPIKDVKLTVTMDAGWTGTEEKIISANAKVGDYYYKGGTWSTENKETDGNPILGVVYKVNADGSGKVVSLTEQTGLKWGPKDVATGATSGTSGKENTDMIFTKVSEGTYTLSDYPIFNACQELRTSTGNNGWCVPAYREYIDLFKVVSTINNKITAISGTTLFIPSNYSDGYWTSTEMTSNTANLMMSDSSAGAMNKDLSHKVRFMLDF
;
A
#
# COMPACT_ATOMS: atom_id res chain seq x y z
N MET A 1 95.43 15.10 15.08
CA MET A 1 94.59 14.17 15.81
C MET A 1 93.56 14.90 16.71
N LYS A 2 92.58 15.67 16.16
CA LYS A 2 91.56 16.37 16.94
C LYS A 2 90.26 16.52 16.18
N LYS A 3 89.89 15.60 15.33
CA LYS A 3 88.62 15.69 14.51
C LYS A 3 87.71 14.49 14.65
N TYR A 4 88.02 13.46 15.41
CA TYR A 4 87.19 12.24 15.46
C TYR A 4 86.39 12.07 16.80
N HIS A 5 86.58 12.93 17.81
CA HIS A 5 85.81 12.85 19.06
C HIS A 5 84.47 13.63 19.03
N LEU A 6 84.24 14.42 18.03
CA LEU A 6 82.96 15.21 17.93
C LEU A 6 81.80 14.44 17.27
N TYR A 7 82.13 13.36 16.56
CA TYR A 7 81.10 12.54 15.88
C TYR A 7 80.53 11.42 16.76
N LEU A 8 81.27 11.01 17.81
CA LEU A 8 80.75 9.94 18.70
C LEU A 8 79.71 10.47 19.72
N TRP A 9 79.68 11.76 20.00
CA TRP A 9 78.72 12.33 20.94
C TRP A 9 77.37 12.67 20.24
N PHE A 10 77.36 12.84 18.92
CA PHE A 10 76.14 13.07 18.16
C PHE A 10 75.33 11.79 17.88
N ILE A 11 75.94 10.64 17.87
CA ILE A 11 75.27 9.35 17.69
C ILE A 11 74.66 8.84 18.97
N ALA A 12 75.17 9.23 20.14
CA ALA A 12 74.60 8.83 21.45
C ALA A 12 73.35 9.69 21.86
N LEU A 13 73.14 10.88 21.22
CA LEU A 13 72.03 11.75 21.55
C LEU A 13 70.79 11.53 20.63
N VAL A 14 70.97 10.78 19.53
CA VAL A 14 69.84 10.42 18.61
C VAL A 14 69.18 9.11 19.02
N GLY A 15 69.83 8.31 19.90
CA GLY A 15 69.30 7.02 20.36
C GLY A 15 68.33 7.06 21.57
N LEU A 16 68.02 8.26 22.12
CA LEU A 16 67.18 8.39 23.33
C LEU A 16 65.85 9.14 23.07
N MET A 17 65.49 9.43 21.81
CA MET A 17 64.22 10.11 21.48
C MET A 17 63.25 9.21 20.67
N THR A 18 63.43 7.90 20.67
CA THR A 18 62.51 6.96 20.00
C THR A 18 61.83 6.01 21.00
N SER A 19 61.31 6.57 22.09
CA SER A 19 60.46 5.78 22.97
C SER A 19 59.47 6.73 23.66
N CYS A 20 58.46 7.14 22.97
CA CYS A 20 57.11 7.55 23.44
C CYS A 20 56.36 8.26 22.31
N SER A 21 55.79 7.53 21.36
CA SER A 21 54.64 8.03 20.57
C SER A 21 53.95 6.96 19.72
N GLN A 22 54.08 5.67 20.09
CA GLN A 22 53.35 4.64 19.35
C GLN A 22 51.97 4.33 19.96
N ASP A 23 51.77 4.59 21.26
CA ASP A 23 50.49 4.27 21.89
C ASP A 23 49.42 5.36 21.73
N GLU A 24 49.78 6.64 21.55
CA GLU A 24 48.77 7.70 21.36
C GLU A 24 48.29 7.79 19.91
N THR A 25 49.13 7.48 18.92
CA THR A 25 48.70 7.48 17.51
C THR A 25 47.87 6.24 17.17
N ASP A 26 48.19 5.07 17.75
CA ASP A 26 47.38 3.86 17.57
C ASP A 26 46.05 3.96 18.34
N ALA A 27 46.05 4.58 19.53
CA ALA A 27 44.82 4.83 20.29
C ALA A 27 43.93 5.92 19.61
N LEU A 28 44.53 6.96 19.02
CA LEU A 28 43.76 7.94 18.22
C LEU A 28 43.30 7.38 16.89
N GLN A 29 44.08 6.53 16.24
CA GLN A 29 43.70 5.85 15.00
C GLN A 29 42.63 4.79 15.25
N THR A 30 42.73 3.98 16.29
CA THR A 30 41.71 3.02 16.71
C THR A 30 40.44 3.72 17.21
N ALA A 31 40.55 4.83 17.96
CA ALA A 31 39.40 5.62 18.38
C ALA A 31 38.69 6.32 17.20
N THR A 32 39.45 6.77 16.18
CA THR A 32 38.89 7.35 14.95
C THR A 32 38.24 6.33 14.04
N GLU A 33 38.69 5.08 14.05
CA GLU A 33 38.05 3.98 13.32
C GLU A 33 36.82 3.41 14.05
N SER A 34 36.78 3.47 15.36
CA SER A 34 35.65 2.94 16.15
C SER A 34 34.33 3.66 15.86
N ASN A 35 34.35 4.95 15.52
CA ASN A 35 33.15 5.75 15.24
C ASN A 35 32.71 5.68 13.78
N ARG A 36 33.46 5.00 12.92
CA ARG A 36 33.16 4.92 11.47
C ARG A 36 31.96 4.01 11.19
N VAL A 37 31.11 4.44 10.28
CA VAL A 37 29.98 3.68 9.73
C VAL A 37 30.02 3.79 8.22
N THR A 38 30.00 2.65 7.55
CA THR A 38 29.85 2.56 6.10
C THR A 38 28.55 1.82 5.78
N LEU A 39 27.62 2.48 5.11
CA LEU A 39 26.36 1.93 4.68
C LEU A 39 26.32 1.89 3.15
N THR A 40 25.86 0.75 2.60
CA THR A 40 25.68 0.59 1.16
C THR A 40 24.22 0.36 0.85
N ALA A 41 23.58 1.30 0.14
CA ALA A 41 22.24 1.15 -0.39
C ALA A 41 22.30 0.64 -1.83
N SER A 42 21.34 -0.20 -2.20
CA SER A 42 21.12 -0.68 -3.57
C SER A 42 19.72 -0.33 -4.04
N LEU A 43 19.57 -0.12 -5.34
CA LEU A 43 18.27 0.06 -5.98
C LEU A 43 17.68 -1.29 -6.37
N PRO A 44 16.35 -1.40 -6.63
CA PRO A 44 15.72 -2.65 -7.02
C PRO A 44 16.32 -3.21 -8.32
N GLU A 45 16.44 -4.55 -8.40
CA GLU A 45 17.00 -5.24 -9.57
C GLU A 45 16.19 -5.01 -10.86
N ASP A 46 14.88 -4.79 -10.74
CA ASP A 46 13.98 -4.51 -11.86
C ASP A 46 14.19 -3.14 -12.51
N PHE A 47 15.00 -2.29 -11.88
CA PHE A 47 15.44 -1.03 -12.46
C PHE A 47 16.70 -1.19 -13.33
N ALA A 48 17.47 -2.25 -13.16
CA ALA A 48 18.57 -2.59 -14.04
C ALA A 48 18.04 -3.23 -15.33
N GLN A 49 18.29 -2.63 -16.48
CA GLN A 49 18.03 -3.30 -17.76
C GLN A 49 18.77 -4.64 -17.79
N ILE A 50 18.13 -5.66 -18.32
CA ILE A 50 18.62 -7.03 -18.42
C ILE A 50 20.08 -7.03 -18.89
N GLY A 51 21.02 -7.37 -18.00
CA GLY A 51 22.41 -7.68 -18.34
C GLY A 51 23.52 -6.86 -17.70
N THR A 52 23.23 -5.73 -17.03
CA THR A 52 24.28 -4.99 -16.29
C THR A 52 23.69 -4.44 -14.98
N ARG A 53 24.39 -4.66 -13.87
CA ARG A 53 24.07 -4.06 -12.55
C ARG A 53 24.42 -2.57 -12.53
N ALA A 54 23.89 -1.79 -13.46
CA ALA A 54 24.13 -0.35 -13.53
C ALA A 54 23.05 0.41 -12.75
N LEU A 55 23.45 1.50 -12.08
CA LEU A 55 22.51 2.47 -11.50
C LEU A 55 21.53 2.94 -12.58
N PRO A 56 20.27 3.27 -12.21
CA PRO A 56 19.28 3.74 -13.17
C PRO A 56 19.81 4.94 -13.93
N THR A 57 19.77 4.83 -15.25
CA THR A 57 19.99 5.99 -16.11
C THR A 57 18.78 6.90 -15.97
N ALA A 58 19.00 8.19 -15.79
CA ALA A 58 17.90 9.16 -15.80
C ALA A 58 17.06 8.97 -17.07
N PRO A 59 15.73 9.05 -16.99
CA PRO A 59 14.83 8.85 -18.13
C PRO A 59 15.10 9.80 -19.30
N THR A 60 15.75 10.94 -19.05
CA THR A 60 16.26 11.89 -20.05
C THR A 60 17.62 12.43 -19.62
N ASP A 61 18.37 13.02 -20.56
CA ASP A 61 19.68 13.64 -20.29
C ASP A 61 19.58 14.90 -19.39
N ASP A 62 18.38 15.42 -19.16
CA ASP A 62 18.13 16.62 -18.34
C ASP A 62 18.16 16.36 -16.84
N TYR A 63 18.11 15.09 -16.43
CA TYR A 63 18.02 14.69 -15.03
C TYR A 63 19.20 13.85 -14.59
N THR A 64 19.43 13.82 -13.30
CA THR A 64 20.42 12.95 -12.64
C THR A 64 19.81 12.32 -11.39
N LEU A 65 20.23 11.09 -11.07
CA LEU A 65 19.83 10.42 -9.84
C LEU A 65 20.55 11.07 -8.66
N ARG A 66 19.79 11.43 -7.63
CA ARG A 66 20.27 11.83 -6.32
C ARG A 66 19.93 10.73 -5.32
N CYS A 67 20.83 10.46 -4.38
CA CYS A 67 20.52 9.64 -3.21
C CYS A 67 20.84 10.41 -1.94
N ILE A 68 19.92 10.38 -0.97
CA ILE A 68 19.99 11.04 0.32
C ILE A 68 20.02 9.98 1.42
N LEU A 69 20.91 10.16 2.40
CA LEU A 69 20.89 9.47 3.67
C LEU A 69 20.64 10.47 4.80
N GLU A 70 19.68 10.19 5.66
CA GLU A 70 19.50 10.84 6.96
C GLU A 70 19.68 9.83 8.09
N VAL A 71 20.32 10.27 9.18
CA VAL A 71 20.52 9.44 10.37
C VAL A 71 19.94 10.18 11.58
N TRP A 72 18.88 9.61 12.15
CA TRP A 72 18.13 10.18 13.27
C TRP A 72 18.34 9.35 14.54
N THR A 73 18.42 9.97 15.73
CA THR A 73 18.40 9.23 17.00
C THR A 73 17.05 8.56 17.22
N ARG A 74 17.07 7.42 17.94
CA ARG A 74 15.86 6.67 18.34
C ARG A 74 15.54 6.91 19.81
N ASP A 75 15.31 8.14 20.17
CA ASP A 75 14.91 8.53 21.52
C ASP A 75 13.52 9.20 21.50
N ALA A 76 13.06 9.65 22.67
CA ALA A 76 11.75 10.30 22.81
C ALA A 76 11.64 11.63 22.03
N SER A 77 12.78 12.23 21.70
CA SER A 77 12.88 13.46 20.91
C SER A 77 13.92 13.27 19.81
N PRO A 78 13.57 12.57 18.70
CA PRO A 78 14.51 12.23 17.65
C PRO A 78 15.22 13.44 17.07
N ALA A 79 16.54 13.42 17.03
CA ALA A 79 17.38 14.48 16.46
C ALA A 79 18.12 13.96 15.23
N LEU A 80 18.21 14.80 14.19
CA LEU A 80 19.06 14.53 13.03
C LEU A 80 20.54 14.64 13.47
N LYS A 81 21.34 13.62 13.13
CA LYS A 81 22.78 13.53 13.46
C LYS A 81 23.67 13.56 12.24
N TYR A 82 23.14 13.17 11.10
CA TYR A 82 23.88 13.16 9.86
C TYR A 82 22.92 13.25 8.68
N ARG A 83 23.31 13.99 7.64
CA ARG A 83 22.70 13.95 6.32
C ARG A 83 23.77 14.11 5.25
N GLU A 84 23.69 13.31 4.19
CA GLU A 84 24.53 13.43 3.01
C GLU A 84 23.69 13.19 1.76
N GLU A 85 23.95 13.96 0.70
CA GLU A 85 23.34 13.81 -0.61
C GLU A 85 24.41 13.50 -1.65
N LYS A 86 24.17 12.51 -2.46
CA LYS A 86 25.06 12.08 -3.53
C LYS A 86 24.38 12.14 -4.87
N VAL A 87 25.08 12.74 -5.85
CA VAL A 87 24.69 12.78 -7.27
C VAL A 87 25.87 12.28 -8.11
N LYS A 88 25.64 12.03 -9.39
CA LYS A 88 26.65 11.49 -10.31
C LYS A 88 27.23 10.17 -9.80
N LEU A 89 26.33 9.29 -9.38
CA LEU A 89 26.67 7.99 -8.83
C LEU A 89 27.41 7.13 -9.87
N THR A 90 28.45 6.44 -9.42
CA THR A 90 29.23 5.51 -10.26
C THR A 90 29.17 4.12 -9.63
N GLY A 91 28.97 3.09 -10.45
CA GLY A 91 28.85 1.70 -9.99
C GLY A 91 27.44 1.32 -9.56
N ASP A 92 27.28 0.11 -9.02
CA ASP A 92 25.98 -0.51 -8.74
C ASP A 92 25.43 -0.17 -7.34
N ASN A 93 26.25 0.42 -6.48
CA ASN A 93 25.95 0.64 -5.08
C ASN A 93 26.20 2.10 -4.67
N ILE A 94 25.35 2.60 -3.79
CA ILE A 94 25.46 3.94 -3.23
C ILE A 94 26.05 3.81 -1.83
N VAL A 95 27.32 4.19 -1.67
CA VAL A 95 28.06 4.05 -0.42
C VAL A 95 28.07 5.37 0.35
N PHE A 96 27.65 5.34 1.60
CA PHE A 96 27.76 6.43 2.58
C PHE A 96 28.79 6.04 3.65
N ASP A 97 29.74 6.93 3.91
CA ASP A 97 30.83 6.70 4.88
C ASP A 97 30.91 7.90 5.81
N PHE A 98 30.60 7.72 7.07
CA PHE A 98 30.48 8.80 8.04
C PHE A 98 30.90 8.35 9.44
N LYS A 99 31.00 9.32 10.35
CA LYS A 99 31.32 9.09 11.77
C LYS A 99 30.11 9.46 12.62
N ILE A 100 29.78 8.56 13.56
CA ILE A 100 28.71 8.75 14.51
C ILE A 100 29.02 8.07 15.84
N ASP A 101 28.55 8.63 16.92
CA ASP A 101 28.79 8.09 18.26
C ASP A 101 27.99 6.79 18.49
N LYS A 102 28.33 6.11 19.59
CA LYS A 102 27.58 4.94 20.05
C LYS A 102 26.12 5.32 20.31
N GLY A 103 25.18 4.50 19.80
CA GLY A 103 23.75 4.74 19.94
C GLY A 103 22.90 3.88 19.01
N THR A 104 21.60 4.09 19.07
CA THR A 104 20.64 3.47 18.15
C THR A 104 20.03 4.55 17.26
N TYR A 105 20.00 4.29 15.96
CA TYR A 105 19.61 5.28 14.98
C TYR A 105 18.65 4.69 13.93
N ASP A 106 17.82 5.56 13.36
CA ASP A 106 17.08 5.29 12.13
C ASP A 106 17.84 5.91 10.96
N CYS A 107 18.31 5.08 10.04
CA CYS A 107 18.92 5.48 8.78
C CYS A 107 17.84 5.48 7.69
N LEU A 108 17.49 6.66 7.19
CA LEU A 108 16.47 6.87 6.18
C LEU A 108 17.13 7.13 4.84
N PHE A 109 16.74 6.38 3.82
CA PHE A 109 17.26 6.53 2.46
C PHE A 109 16.15 7.01 1.53
N TRP A 110 16.51 7.96 0.66
CA TRP A 110 15.67 8.42 -0.43
C TRP A 110 16.50 8.58 -1.69
N ALA A 111 16.01 8.08 -2.82
CA ALA A 111 16.63 8.33 -4.11
C ALA A 111 15.59 8.82 -5.10
N ASP A 112 15.88 9.90 -5.82
CA ASP A 112 15.01 10.53 -6.81
C ASP A 112 15.80 11.19 -7.93
N PHE A 113 15.08 11.68 -8.95
CA PHE A 113 15.67 12.43 -10.06
C PHE A 113 15.53 13.93 -9.82
N ILE A 114 16.65 14.64 -9.95
CA ILE A 114 16.74 16.11 -9.90
C ILE A 114 17.29 16.64 -11.22
N GLU A 115 17.16 17.94 -11.48
CA GLU A 115 17.74 18.57 -12.67
C GLU A 115 19.27 18.42 -12.69
N LYS A 116 19.81 18.07 -13.85
CA LYS A 116 21.25 17.90 -14.01
C LYS A 116 21.98 19.25 -13.87
N GLY A 117 22.98 19.28 -13.02
CA GLY A 117 23.78 20.49 -12.80
C GLY A 117 23.12 21.53 -11.90
N VAL A 118 21.99 21.16 -11.22
CA VAL A 118 21.37 22.04 -10.23
C VAL A 118 22.38 22.43 -9.12
N ALA A 119 22.31 23.67 -8.67
CA ALA A 119 23.19 24.18 -7.61
C ALA A 119 22.77 23.65 -6.24
N LEU A 120 23.75 23.58 -5.34
CA LEU A 120 23.50 23.39 -3.91
C LEU A 120 22.97 24.68 -3.29
N GLU A 121 22.09 24.54 -2.32
CA GLU A 121 21.57 25.61 -1.49
C GLU A 121 21.72 25.27 0.01
N ASP A 122 21.87 26.30 0.86
CA ASP A 122 21.91 26.10 2.31
C ASP A 122 20.48 25.95 2.83
N VAL A 123 20.21 24.87 3.56
CA VAL A 123 18.94 24.61 4.23
C VAL A 123 19.17 24.14 5.65
N SER A 124 18.17 24.34 6.53
CA SER A 124 18.21 23.83 7.90
C SER A 124 17.16 22.74 8.09
N ILE A 125 17.58 21.56 8.56
CA ILE A 125 16.70 20.41 8.83
C ILE A 125 17.00 19.89 10.24
N GLY A 126 15.99 19.81 11.09
CA GLY A 126 16.17 19.33 12.47
C GLY A 126 17.17 20.19 13.27
N GLY A 127 17.37 21.46 12.89
CA GLY A 127 18.35 22.35 13.48
C GLY A 127 19.80 22.16 12.97
N MET A 128 20.02 21.35 11.94
CA MET A 128 21.31 21.14 11.29
C MET A 128 21.35 21.90 9.97
N ASP A 129 22.35 22.76 9.77
CA ASP A 129 22.59 23.44 8.50
C ASP A 129 23.33 22.50 7.55
N ILE A 130 22.81 22.33 6.35
CA ILE A 130 23.28 21.36 5.36
C ILE A 130 23.23 21.96 3.95
N LEU A 131 24.10 21.43 3.08
CA LEU A 131 24.05 21.69 1.65
C LEU A 131 23.07 20.72 1.00
N HIS A 132 22.11 21.24 0.26
CA HIS A 132 20.99 20.51 -0.35
C HIS A 132 20.95 20.80 -1.86
N TYR A 133 20.82 19.73 -2.68
CA TYR A 133 20.50 19.91 -4.08
C TYR A 133 19.03 20.26 -4.25
N LYS A 134 18.73 21.38 -4.89
CA LYS A 134 17.37 21.88 -5.08
C LYS A 134 16.41 20.81 -5.58
N ASP A 135 15.31 20.65 -4.88
CA ASP A 135 14.26 19.69 -5.18
C ASP A 135 13.54 19.97 -6.50
N LYS A 136 13.21 18.91 -7.24
CA LYS A 136 12.45 19.03 -8.50
C LYS A 136 11.00 18.57 -8.36
N PHE A 137 10.77 17.32 -7.94
CA PHE A 137 9.46 16.71 -7.91
C PHE A 137 8.92 16.50 -6.49
N TYR A 138 9.83 16.36 -5.53
CA TYR A 138 9.53 16.08 -4.14
C TYR A 138 10.27 17.06 -3.22
N VAL A 139 9.59 17.57 -2.21
CA VAL A 139 10.25 18.31 -1.12
C VAL A 139 10.88 17.28 -0.20
N THR A 140 12.21 17.27 -0.12
CA THR A 140 12.99 16.31 0.69
C THR A 140 13.68 16.99 1.89
N ASN A 141 13.50 18.29 2.03
CA ASN A 141 14.15 19.14 3.01
C ASN A 141 13.15 19.76 4.02
N ASN A 142 12.12 18.98 4.44
CA ASN A 142 11.21 19.47 5.47
C ASN A 142 12.02 19.94 6.71
N PRO A 143 11.83 21.19 7.17
CA PRO A 143 12.69 21.78 8.22
C PRO A 143 12.71 21.02 9.55
N SER A 144 11.62 20.36 9.92
CA SER A 144 11.50 19.61 11.17
C SER A 144 11.76 18.11 11.00
N ASP A 145 11.30 17.54 9.90
CA ASP A 145 11.13 16.10 9.74
C ASP A 145 11.97 15.48 8.60
N GLY A 146 12.60 16.31 7.77
CA GLY A 146 13.43 15.81 6.66
C GLY A 146 12.70 14.74 5.84
N LEU A 147 13.32 13.57 5.67
CA LEU A 147 12.77 12.45 4.91
C LEU A 147 11.56 11.76 5.59
N LYS A 148 11.22 12.09 6.82
CA LYS A 148 9.97 11.62 7.47
C LYS A 148 8.72 12.33 6.92
N ALA A 149 8.89 13.40 6.13
CA ALA A 149 7.80 14.19 5.57
C ALA A 149 8.07 14.62 4.12
N ILE A 150 8.31 13.64 3.25
CA ILE A 150 8.45 13.87 1.81
C ILE A 150 7.10 14.33 1.25
N SER A 151 7.07 15.45 0.53
CA SER A 151 5.84 15.94 -0.10
C SER A 151 6.00 16.19 -1.60
N ILE A 152 4.89 16.07 -2.34
CA ILE A 152 4.89 16.36 -3.79
C ILE A 152 4.98 17.85 -4.06
N ILE A 153 5.73 18.24 -5.10
CA ILE A 153 5.76 19.63 -5.59
C ILE A 153 4.68 19.76 -6.68
N ARG A 154 3.50 20.27 -6.32
CA ARG A 154 2.32 20.35 -7.22
C ARG A 154 2.61 21.03 -8.57
N ARG A 155 3.36 22.13 -8.57
CA ARG A 155 3.73 22.88 -9.79
C ARG A 155 4.69 22.11 -10.72
N ALA A 156 5.36 21.08 -10.22
CA ALA A 156 6.26 20.20 -10.97
C ALA A 156 5.66 18.81 -11.21
N TYR A 157 4.36 18.66 -10.97
CA TYR A 157 3.66 17.40 -11.19
C TYR A 157 3.50 17.13 -12.69
N VAL A 158 4.11 16.08 -13.18
CA VAL A 158 4.10 15.69 -14.61
C VAL A 158 3.65 14.24 -14.76
N PHE A 159 3.06 13.95 -15.91
CA PHE A 159 2.42 12.69 -16.25
C PHE A 159 3.13 12.03 -17.44
N ASN A 160 2.82 10.75 -17.68
CA ASN A 160 3.34 10.00 -18.84
C ASN A 160 4.87 9.99 -18.92
N THR A 161 5.54 9.98 -17.76
CA THR A 161 6.99 10.03 -17.67
C THR A 161 7.49 9.28 -16.45
N ASP A 162 8.71 8.75 -16.53
CA ASP A 162 9.37 8.06 -15.42
C ASP A 162 10.35 8.97 -14.64
N VAL A 163 10.41 10.27 -14.95
CA VAL A 163 11.28 11.22 -14.22
C VAL A 163 10.83 11.44 -12.77
N ARG A 164 9.59 11.08 -12.42
CA ARG A 164 9.06 11.12 -11.07
C ARG A 164 9.26 9.82 -10.29
N ASP A 165 9.93 8.82 -10.84
CA ASP A 165 10.26 7.61 -10.08
C ASP A 165 11.18 7.95 -8.91
N ALA A 166 11.00 7.29 -7.78
CA ALA A 166 11.81 7.46 -6.59
C ALA A 166 11.82 6.19 -5.76
N PHE A 167 12.78 6.09 -4.84
CA PHE A 167 13.02 4.91 -4.03
C PHE A 167 13.27 5.32 -2.58
N PHE A 168 12.85 4.50 -1.65
CA PHE A 168 13.06 4.72 -0.23
C PHE A 168 13.52 3.45 0.48
N GLY A 169 14.15 3.64 1.62
CA GLY A 169 14.52 2.55 2.52
C GLY A 169 14.68 3.05 3.93
N HIS A 170 14.56 2.14 4.89
CA HIS A 170 14.81 2.38 6.29
C HIS A 170 15.65 1.24 6.85
N TYR A 171 16.70 1.61 7.60
CA TYR A 171 17.57 0.67 8.28
C TYR A 171 17.79 1.11 9.73
N LYS A 172 17.56 0.20 10.69
CA LYS A 172 17.86 0.44 12.09
C LYS A 172 19.34 0.15 12.34
N LEU A 173 20.11 1.19 12.63
CA LEU A 173 21.53 1.08 12.97
C LEU A 173 21.68 0.96 14.49
N GLU A 174 22.29 -0.13 14.94
CA GLU A 174 22.78 -0.31 16.32
C GLU A 174 24.30 -0.13 16.31
N LYS A 175 24.76 1.04 16.76
CA LYS A 175 26.17 1.42 16.76
C LYS A 175 26.78 1.20 18.14
N ASP A 176 27.65 0.22 18.22
CA ASP A 176 28.48 -0.05 19.37
C ASP A 176 29.83 0.71 19.34
N ALA A 177 30.78 0.34 20.17
CA ALA A 177 32.13 0.88 20.20
C ALA A 177 32.96 0.49 18.96
N ALA A 178 32.56 -0.54 18.19
CA ALA A 178 33.27 -0.99 17.00
C ALA A 178 32.75 -0.25 15.73
N ALA A 179 33.59 -0.14 14.71
CA ALA A 179 33.15 0.32 13.39
C ALA A 179 32.08 -0.59 12.81
N VAL A 180 31.15 -0.02 12.03
CA VAL A 180 30.12 -0.76 11.28
C VAL A 180 30.46 -0.67 9.81
N THR A 181 30.68 -1.82 9.17
CA THR A 181 31.07 -1.86 7.75
C THR A 181 30.08 -2.68 6.95
N ASN A 182 29.37 -2.05 6.05
CA ASN A 182 28.47 -2.65 5.08
C ASN A 182 27.50 -3.71 5.67
N PRO A 183 26.66 -3.35 6.65
CA PRO A 183 25.61 -4.24 7.11
C PRO A 183 24.66 -4.56 5.96
N SER A 184 23.97 -5.71 6.04
CA SER A 184 22.95 -6.07 5.04
C SER A 184 21.77 -5.11 5.13
N ILE A 185 21.69 -4.16 4.20
CA ILE A 185 20.58 -3.23 4.06
C ILE A 185 19.67 -3.75 2.93
N PRO A 186 18.35 -3.87 3.14
CA PRO A 186 17.43 -4.22 2.07
C PRO A 186 17.54 -3.25 0.88
N ALA A 187 17.36 -3.74 -0.32
CA ALA A 187 17.29 -2.87 -1.50
C ALA A 187 16.17 -1.83 -1.33
N LEU A 188 16.42 -0.61 -1.78
CA LEU A 188 15.41 0.45 -1.79
C LEU A 188 14.21 0.01 -2.64
N THR A 189 13.03 0.49 -2.29
CA THR A 189 11.78 0.16 -2.98
C THR A 189 11.01 1.42 -3.34
N ARG A 190 10.10 1.35 -4.31
CA ARG A 190 9.27 2.49 -4.71
C ARG A 190 8.23 2.82 -3.65
N PRO A 191 8.03 4.10 -3.28
CA PRO A 191 6.93 4.54 -2.40
C PRO A 191 5.58 4.60 -3.14
N PHE A 192 5.54 4.25 -4.42
CA PHE A 192 4.42 4.46 -5.35
C PHE A 192 3.76 3.16 -5.81
N ALA A 193 2.49 3.31 -6.25
CA ALA A 193 1.94 2.55 -7.35
C ALA A 193 2.11 3.37 -8.65
N LYS A 194 2.45 2.74 -9.78
CA LYS A 194 2.35 3.37 -11.11
C LYS A 194 1.00 3.03 -11.70
N LEU A 195 0.08 4.00 -11.71
CA LEU A 195 -1.23 3.89 -12.34
C LEU A 195 -1.12 4.13 -13.84
N THR A 196 -1.82 3.32 -14.64
CA THR A 196 -2.01 3.56 -16.08
C THR A 196 -3.49 3.38 -16.42
N ILE A 197 -4.11 4.41 -16.98
CA ILE A 197 -5.49 4.37 -17.46
C ILE A 197 -5.49 4.20 -18.96
N LYS A 198 -6.25 3.19 -19.45
CA LYS A 198 -6.28 2.82 -20.88
C LYS A 198 -7.69 2.77 -21.41
N GLU A 199 -7.86 3.26 -22.64
CA GLU A 199 -9.05 3.00 -23.44
C GLU A 199 -8.96 1.62 -24.09
N LYS A 200 -10.02 0.81 -23.95
CA LYS A 200 -10.05 -0.53 -24.51
C LYS A 200 -10.26 -0.55 -26.02
N ASP A 201 -11.09 0.36 -26.53
CA ASP A 201 -11.46 0.41 -27.94
C ASP A 201 -10.51 1.32 -28.74
N VAL A 202 -9.82 0.74 -29.73
CA VAL A 202 -8.85 1.46 -30.57
C VAL A 202 -9.53 2.57 -31.40
N THR A 203 -10.75 2.34 -31.86
CA THR A 203 -11.51 3.29 -32.67
C THR A 203 -11.90 4.49 -31.82
N ASN A 204 -12.48 4.24 -30.64
CA ASN A 204 -12.86 5.30 -29.71
C ASN A 204 -11.63 6.08 -29.22
N TYR A 205 -10.51 5.39 -28.96
CA TYR A 205 -9.24 6.05 -28.64
C TYR A 205 -8.79 7.00 -29.74
N SER A 206 -9.05 6.67 -31.04
CA SER A 206 -8.70 7.54 -32.16
C SER A 206 -9.48 8.86 -32.17
N TYR A 207 -10.68 8.88 -31.59
CA TYR A 207 -11.52 10.08 -31.50
C TYR A 207 -11.06 11.10 -30.46
N CYS A 208 -10.21 10.70 -29.53
CA CYS A 208 -9.66 11.58 -28.48
C CYS A 208 -8.38 12.27 -28.96
N SER A 209 -8.32 13.58 -28.84
CA SER A 209 -7.14 14.40 -29.13
C SER A 209 -6.48 14.97 -27.87
N GLY A 210 -7.18 14.96 -26.74
CA GLY A 210 -6.68 15.43 -25.44
C GLY A 210 -7.66 15.09 -24.33
N LEU A 211 -7.23 15.23 -23.09
CA LEU A 211 -8.07 14.95 -21.93
C LEU A 211 -7.73 15.85 -20.74
N GLU A 212 -8.73 16.04 -19.90
CA GLU A 212 -8.60 16.53 -18.53
C GLU A 212 -8.94 15.38 -17.58
N ALA A 213 -8.08 15.13 -16.57
CA ALA A 213 -8.36 14.19 -15.50
C ALA A 213 -8.25 14.87 -14.14
N LYS A 214 -9.22 14.60 -13.27
CA LYS A 214 -9.27 15.16 -11.91
C LYS A 214 -9.46 14.05 -10.88
N TYR A 215 -8.55 13.96 -9.91
CA TYR A 215 -8.59 12.99 -8.82
C TYR A 215 -7.72 13.41 -7.65
N SER A 216 -7.90 12.77 -6.50
CA SER A 216 -7.12 13.05 -5.29
C SER A 216 -6.05 12.00 -5.04
N VAL A 217 -4.86 12.44 -4.65
CA VAL A 217 -3.73 11.58 -4.31
C VAL A 217 -3.17 11.95 -2.93
N PRO A 218 -2.56 11.00 -2.19
CA PRO A 218 -1.77 11.34 -1.02
C PRO A 218 -0.64 12.30 -1.39
N ALA A 219 -0.50 13.38 -0.63
CA ALA A 219 0.48 14.43 -0.89
C ALA A 219 1.80 14.25 -0.15
N MET A 220 1.82 13.39 0.88
CA MET A 220 2.96 13.21 1.77
C MET A 220 3.26 11.73 2.00
N PHE A 221 4.56 11.41 2.09
CA PHE A 221 5.09 10.07 2.37
C PHE A 221 6.13 10.13 3.49
N ASN A 222 6.04 9.22 4.45
CA ASN A 222 6.97 9.10 5.57
C ASN A 222 7.93 7.92 5.31
N VAL A 223 9.21 8.21 5.14
CA VAL A 223 10.25 7.19 4.85
C VAL A 223 10.48 6.27 6.05
N LEU A 224 10.38 6.79 7.29
CA LEU A 224 10.61 6.01 8.51
C LEU A 224 9.61 4.86 8.64
N ASN A 225 8.33 5.15 8.41
CA ASN A 225 7.24 4.19 8.58
C ASN A 225 6.84 3.50 7.27
N GLY A 226 7.26 4.06 6.13
CA GLY A 226 6.82 3.61 4.83
C GLY A 226 5.31 3.83 4.61
N THR A 227 4.75 4.94 5.08
CA THR A 227 3.32 5.22 5.02
C THR A 227 3.02 6.57 4.39
N VAL A 228 1.83 6.69 3.79
CA VAL A 228 1.27 7.98 3.40
C VAL A 228 0.52 8.59 4.56
N ASP A 229 0.46 9.93 4.61
CA ASP A 229 -0.41 10.66 5.50
C ASP A 229 -1.79 10.78 4.84
N SER A 230 -2.81 10.10 5.40
CA SER A 230 -4.18 10.09 4.87
C SER A 230 -4.86 11.45 4.95
N ASP A 231 -4.46 12.30 5.90
CA ASP A 231 -5.04 13.62 6.11
C ASP A 231 -4.43 14.66 5.18
N GLN A 232 -3.30 14.31 4.55
CA GLN A 232 -2.60 15.15 3.57
C GLN A 232 -2.86 14.63 2.15
N SER A 233 -3.93 15.10 1.52
CA SER A 233 -4.25 14.79 0.13
C SER A 233 -4.13 16.02 -0.76
N SER A 234 -3.83 15.81 -2.04
CA SER A 234 -3.85 16.83 -3.09
C SER A 234 -4.78 16.43 -4.20
N THR A 235 -5.66 17.33 -4.59
CA THR A 235 -6.40 17.18 -5.85
C THR A 235 -5.47 17.51 -7.00
N ILE A 236 -5.35 16.55 -7.93
CA ILE A 236 -4.58 16.68 -9.15
C ILE A 236 -5.57 16.98 -10.29
N GLU A 237 -5.26 18.01 -11.05
CA GLU A 237 -5.93 18.35 -12.30
C GLU A 237 -4.91 18.23 -13.42
N LEU A 238 -5.12 17.26 -14.28
CA LEU A 238 -4.24 16.96 -15.41
C LEU A 238 -4.90 17.48 -16.69
N TYR A 239 -4.16 18.26 -17.45
CA TYR A 239 -4.54 18.72 -18.79
C TYR A 239 -3.54 18.19 -19.79
N LEU A 240 -3.97 17.29 -20.65
CA LEU A 240 -3.17 16.76 -21.75
C LEU A 240 -3.72 17.24 -23.10
N SER A 241 -2.91 18.03 -23.81
CA SER A 241 -3.22 18.49 -25.17
C SER A 241 -2.83 17.48 -26.24
N GLY A 242 -2.62 16.22 -25.87
CA GLY A 242 -2.20 15.13 -26.77
C GLY A 242 -2.40 13.79 -26.10
N LYS A 243 -2.12 12.73 -26.86
CA LYS A 243 -2.17 11.35 -26.36
C LYS A 243 -0.79 10.92 -25.84
N SER A 244 -0.78 9.94 -24.93
CA SER A 244 0.43 9.20 -24.59
C SER A 244 1.02 8.54 -25.85
N ASN A 245 2.35 8.40 -25.90
CA ASN A 245 3.03 7.62 -26.95
C ASN A 245 2.77 6.11 -26.84
N GLU A 246 2.31 5.67 -25.66
CA GLU A 246 1.95 4.28 -25.43
C GLU A 246 0.55 3.98 -25.99
N PRO A 247 0.37 2.86 -26.72
CA PRO A 247 -0.90 2.52 -27.36
C PRO A 247 -2.06 2.50 -26.37
N GLN A 248 -3.17 3.15 -26.75
CA GLN A 248 -4.42 3.22 -26.00
C GLN A 248 -4.29 3.77 -24.55
N THR A 249 -3.12 4.31 -24.18
CA THR A 249 -2.90 4.92 -22.88
C THR A 249 -3.42 6.34 -22.87
N LEU A 250 -4.36 6.60 -21.97
CA LEU A 250 -4.89 7.95 -21.72
C LEU A 250 -3.89 8.74 -20.89
N PHE A 251 -3.46 8.20 -19.77
CA PHE A 251 -2.36 8.75 -18.96
C PHE A 251 -1.76 7.70 -18.04
N SER A 252 -0.56 7.99 -17.51
CA SER A 252 0.07 7.26 -16.43
C SER A 252 0.59 8.22 -15.35
N ASP A 253 0.58 7.76 -14.10
CA ASP A 253 0.96 8.56 -12.93
C ASP A 253 1.65 7.73 -11.84
N TYR A 254 2.56 8.35 -11.08
CA TYR A 254 3.18 7.79 -9.89
C TYR A 254 2.49 8.34 -8.64
N ILE A 255 1.78 7.48 -7.92
CA ILE A 255 0.94 7.84 -6.77
C ILE A 255 1.51 7.24 -5.50
N PHE A 256 1.84 8.07 -4.51
CA PHE A 256 2.22 7.62 -3.18
C PHE A 256 1.14 6.70 -2.61
N THR A 257 1.58 5.57 -2.04
CA THR A 257 0.63 4.61 -1.47
C THR A 257 1.21 3.85 -0.28
N ASN A 258 0.34 3.36 0.58
CA ASN A 258 0.68 2.37 1.59
C ASN A 258 1.05 1.02 0.95
N ALA A 259 1.34 -0.01 1.75
CA ALA A 259 1.57 -1.37 1.24
C ALA A 259 0.45 -1.81 0.29
N SER A 260 -0.80 -1.44 0.62
CA SER A 260 -1.97 -1.55 -0.26
C SER A 260 -2.98 -0.46 0.11
N SER A 261 -3.67 0.09 -0.89
CA SER A 261 -4.76 1.06 -0.74
C SER A 261 -5.64 1.02 -1.98
N THR A 262 -6.66 1.88 -2.03
CA THR A 262 -7.50 2.09 -3.21
C THR A 262 -7.51 3.58 -3.57
N LEU A 263 -7.59 3.87 -4.85
CA LEU A 263 -7.75 5.24 -5.35
C LEU A 263 -9.23 5.66 -5.28
N GLY A 264 -9.47 6.93 -5.00
CA GLY A 264 -10.77 7.56 -5.13
C GLY A 264 -11.25 7.61 -6.60
N SER A 265 -12.42 8.21 -6.83
CA SER A 265 -12.93 8.39 -8.19
C SER A 265 -12.03 9.31 -9.03
N ILE A 266 -12.04 9.06 -10.35
CA ILE A 266 -11.34 9.89 -11.34
C ILE A 266 -12.38 10.46 -12.28
N SER A 267 -12.48 11.78 -12.38
CA SER A 267 -13.30 12.44 -13.41
C SER A 267 -12.46 12.68 -14.65
N LEU A 268 -12.94 12.23 -15.82
CA LEU A 268 -12.31 12.44 -17.12
C LEU A 268 -13.21 13.28 -18.04
N THR A 269 -12.64 14.30 -18.63
CA THR A 269 -13.25 15.08 -19.71
C THR A 269 -12.35 14.99 -20.94
N PHE A 270 -12.93 14.67 -22.10
CA PHE A 270 -12.17 14.43 -23.31
C PHE A 270 -12.30 15.58 -24.30
N THR A 271 -11.20 15.89 -24.98
CA THR A 271 -11.22 16.72 -26.19
C THR A 271 -11.30 15.81 -27.40
N GLY A 272 -12.35 15.94 -28.19
CA GLY A 272 -12.52 15.18 -29.41
C GLY A 272 -11.65 15.68 -30.58
N THR A 273 -11.39 14.81 -31.54
CA THR A 273 -10.86 15.21 -32.85
C THR A 273 -11.92 15.99 -33.64
N THR A 274 -11.56 16.63 -34.76
CA THR A 274 -12.49 17.43 -35.58
C THR A 274 -13.79 16.67 -35.90
N GLY A 275 -14.92 17.26 -35.52
CA GLY A 275 -16.25 16.70 -35.75
C GLY A 275 -16.69 15.63 -34.74
N LYS A 276 -15.91 15.37 -33.70
CA LYS A 276 -16.22 14.42 -32.59
C LYS A 276 -16.49 15.17 -31.28
N GLU A 277 -17.69 15.03 -30.75
CA GLU A 277 -18.02 15.45 -29.38
C GLU A 277 -18.04 14.24 -28.48
N LEU A 278 -17.22 14.24 -27.43
CA LEU A 278 -17.07 13.12 -26.52
C LEU A 278 -17.76 13.39 -25.19
N GLN A 279 -18.27 12.34 -24.54
CA GLN A 279 -18.87 12.44 -23.23
C GLN A 279 -17.81 12.44 -22.13
N PRO A 280 -17.99 13.23 -21.05
CA PRO A 280 -17.21 13.05 -19.83
C PRO A 280 -17.56 11.72 -19.19
N VAL A 281 -16.63 11.16 -18.42
CA VAL A 281 -16.81 9.90 -17.69
C VAL A 281 -16.21 9.98 -16.32
N ASP A 282 -16.90 9.44 -15.32
CA ASP A 282 -16.39 9.25 -13.98
C ASP A 282 -15.98 7.78 -13.80
N ILE A 283 -14.70 7.54 -13.58
CA ILE A 283 -14.20 6.26 -13.14
C ILE A 283 -14.50 6.14 -11.64
N PRO A 284 -15.21 5.10 -11.18
CA PRO A 284 -15.56 4.95 -9.78
C PRO A 284 -14.33 4.73 -8.91
N ALA A 285 -14.46 5.02 -7.62
CA ALA A 285 -13.46 4.68 -6.61
C ALA A 285 -13.23 3.15 -6.55
N GLY A 286 -12.07 2.75 -6.04
CA GLY A 286 -11.78 1.34 -5.81
C GLY A 286 -10.67 0.77 -6.70
N ILE A 287 -10.02 1.57 -7.56
CA ILE A 287 -8.81 1.10 -8.27
C ILE A 287 -7.76 0.73 -7.23
N PRO A 288 -7.30 -0.55 -7.17
CA PRO A 288 -6.31 -0.96 -6.19
C PRO A 288 -4.95 -0.34 -6.51
N LEU A 289 -4.31 0.18 -5.48
CA LEU A 289 -2.94 0.67 -5.52
C LEU A 289 -2.11 -0.14 -4.54
N LYS A 290 -1.04 -0.73 -5.01
CA LYS A 290 -0.09 -1.47 -4.19
C LYS A 290 1.31 -0.92 -4.41
N ARG A 291 2.00 -0.64 -3.33
CA ARG A 291 3.35 -0.08 -3.40
C ARG A 291 4.29 -1.00 -4.18
N ASN A 292 5.12 -0.41 -5.03
CA ASN A 292 6.06 -1.10 -5.94
C ASN A 292 5.37 -1.99 -7.00
N TYR A 293 4.10 -1.66 -7.36
CA TYR A 293 3.35 -2.36 -8.40
C TYR A 293 2.89 -1.39 -9.50
N LYS A 294 2.77 -1.92 -10.73
CA LYS A 294 2.07 -1.25 -11.83
C LYS A 294 0.60 -1.66 -11.79
N THR A 295 -0.28 -0.68 -11.72
CA THR A 295 -1.73 -0.86 -11.83
C THR A 295 -2.19 -0.37 -13.18
N ASN A 296 -2.63 -1.27 -14.05
CA ASN A 296 -3.20 -0.93 -15.35
C ASN A 296 -4.71 -1.10 -15.30
N ALA A 297 -5.45 -0.03 -15.51
CA ALA A 297 -6.90 0.00 -15.54
C ALA A 297 -7.38 0.27 -16.98
N THR A 298 -8.01 -0.73 -17.60
CA THR A 298 -8.45 -0.70 -18.99
C THR A 298 -9.96 -0.81 -19.08
N GLY A 299 -10.62 0.09 -19.79
CA GLY A 299 -12.07 0.08 -19.98
C GLY A 299 -12.51 0.81 -21.23
N SER A 300 -13.79 0.69 -21.56
CA SER A 300 -14.43 1.50 -22.61
C SER A 300 -14.82 2.83 -21.97
N LEU A 301 -13.92 3.80 -22.01
CA LEU A 301 -14.02 5.09 -21.33
C LEU A 301 -14.47 6.21 -22.27
N ILE A 302 -14.17 6.09 -23.56
CA ILE A 302 -14.48 7.10 -24.56
C ILE A 302 -15.75 6.70 -25.30
N SER A 303 -16.72 7.61 -25.37
CA SER A 303 -17.93 7.47 -26.18
C SER A 303 -18.35 8.82 -26.77
N GLU A 304 -19.01 8.80 -27.93
CA GLU A 304 -19.58 10.00 -28.55
C GLU A 304 -20.78 10.49 -27.74
N LYS A 305 -21.02 11.79 -27.70
CA LYS A 305 -22.05 12.47 -26.88
C LYS A 305 -23.49 12.00 -27.18
N LEU A 306 -23.74 11.50 -28.37
CA LEU A 306 -25.06 11.00 -28.78
C LEU A 306 -25.29 9.53 -28.42
N GLU A 307 -24.28 8.81 -27.96
CA GLU A 307 -24.41 7.43 -27.49
C GLU A 307 -24.99 7.38 -26.07
N PRO A 308 -25.77 6.35 -25.72
CA PRO A 308 -26.21 6.18 -24.35
C PRO A 308 -25.01 6.08 -23.39
N ILE A 309 -25.11 6.71 -22.22
CA ILE A 309 -24.09 6.59 -21.17
C ILE A 309 -23.96 5.10 -20.82
N LYS A 310 -22.78 4.54 -21.06
CA LYS A 310 -22.46 3.15 -20.73
C LYS A 310 -21.90 3.09 -19.33
N ASP A 311 -22.28 2.06 -18.57
CA ASP A 311 -21.62 1.77 -17.29
C ASP A 311 -20.11 1.59 -17.51
N VAL A 312 -19.30 2.29 -16.75
CA VAL A 312 -17.84 2.17 -16.79
C VAL A 312 -17.45 0.83 -16.21
N LYS A 313 -16.83 -0.03 -17.02
CA LYS A 313 -16.25 -1.31 -16.58
C LYS A 313 -14.75 -1.27 -16.84
N LEU A 314 -13.96 -1.46 -15.78
CA LEU A 314 -12.51 -1.52 -15.86
C LEU A 314 -12.03 -2.95 -15.59
N THR A 315 -11.13 -3.43 -16.42
CA THR A 315 -10.25 -4.55 -16.10
C THR A 315 -8.98 -3.96 -15.52
N VAL A 316 -8.63 -4.32 -14.28
CA VAL A 316 -7.43 -3.83 -13.61
C VAL A 316 -6.46 -4.98 -13.43
N THR A 317 -5.24 -4.81 -13.94
CA THR A 317 -4.12 -5.72 -13.72
C THR A 317 -3.10 -5.06 -12.82
N MET A 318 -2.55 -5.80 -11.86
CA MET A 318 -1.45 -5.35 -11.00
C MET A 318 -0.24 -6.24 -11.24
N ASP A 319 0.86 -5.65 -11.68
CA ASP A 319 2.12 -6.34 -11.93
C ASP A 319 3.07 -6.17 -10.75
N ALA A 320 3.42 -7.28 -10.09
CA ALA A 320 4.35 -7.31 -8.97
C ALA A 320 5.79 -7.08 -9.45
N GLY A 321 6.45 -6.06 -8.94
CA GLY A 321 7.87 -5.80 -9.25
C GLY A 321 8.16 -5.84 -10.75
N TRP A 322 7.19 -5.45 -11.55
CA TRP A 322 7.21 -5.52 -13.01
C TRP A 322 7.24 -6.96 -13.59
N THR A 323 7.11 -7.99 -12.76
CA THR A 323 7.09 -9.40 -13.18
C THR A 323 5.96 -10.15 -12.45
N GLY A 324 4.89 -10.47 -13.16
CA GLY A 324 3.73 -11.19 -12.64
C GLY A 324 2.44 -10.38 -12.75
N THR A 325 1.34 -11.04 -13.08
CA THR A 325 0.05 -10.37 -13.34
C THR A 325 -1.01 -10.89 -12.40
N GLU A 326 -1.55 -9.99 -11.56
CA GLU A 326 -2.82 -10.22 -10.86
C GLU A 326 -3.92 -9.47 -11.63
N GLU A 327 -4.97 -10.16 -12.07
CA GLU A 327 -6.09 -9.53 -12.75
C GLU A 327 -7.24 -9.28 -11.79
N LYS A 328 -7.71 -8.04 -11.73
CA LYS A 328 -8.92 -7.64 -11.00
C LYS A 328 -9.83 -6.85 -11.92
N ILE A 329 -11.10 -7.27 -12.03
CA ILE A 329 -12.11 -6.50 -12.78
C ILE A 329 -12.77 -5.53 -11.80
N ILE A 330 -12.70 -4.24 -12.07
CA ILE A 330 -13.46 -3.21 -11.39
C ILE A 330 -14.58 -2.80 -12.34
N SER A 331 -15.82 -3.11 -11.96
CA SER A 331 -16.99 -2.58 -12.64
C SER A 331 -17.50 -1.35 -11.88
N ALA A 332 -18.01 -0.38 -12.62
CA ALA A 332 -18.69 0.76 -12.02
C ALA A 332 -19.81 0.26 -11.12
N ASN A 333 -19.70 0.55 -9.84
CA ASN A 333 -20.70 0.35 -8.79
C ASN A 333 -21.44 -0.99 -8.85
N ALA A 334 -21.04 -1.91 -7.98
CA ALA A 334 -21.87 -3.06 -7.67
C ALA A 334 -23.30 -2.58 -7.40
N LYS A 335 -24.28 -3.35 -7.83
CA LYS A 335 -25.70 -3.09 -7.52
C LYS A 335 -26.24 -4.20 -6.65
N VAL A 336 -27.18 -3.88 -5.80
CA VAL A 336 -27.92 -4.91 -5.05
C VAL A 336 -28.53 -5.90 -6.05
N GLY A 337 -28.23 -7.20 -5.87
CA GLY A 337 -28.61 -8.26 -6.76
C GLY A 337 -27.52 -8.68 -7.77
N ASP A 338 -26.37 -8.04 -7.81
CA ASP A 338 -25.26 -8.54 -8.62
C ASP A 338 -24.67 -9.81 -8.04
N TYR A 339 -24.25 -10.74 -8.92
CA TYR A 339 -23.45 -11.90 -8.53
C TYR A 339 -22.03 -11.44 -8.23
N TYR A 340 -21.46 -11.91 -7.13
CA TYR A 340 -20.08 -11.63 -6.73
C TYR A 340 -19.22 -12.88 -6.96
N TYR A 341 -18.10 -12.71 -7.64
CA TYR A 341 -17.22 -13.80 -8.09
C TYR A 341 -15.95 -13.91 -7.26
N LYS A 342 -15.31 -15.09 -7.32
CA LYS A 342 -14.06 -15.38 -6.62
C LYS A 342 -12.94 -14.39 -6.95
N GLY A 343 -12.87 -13.89 -8.18
CA GLY A 343 -11.92 -12.86 -8.61
C GLY A 343 -12.17 -11.45 -8.05
N GLY A 344 -13.13 -11.27 -7.12
CA GLY A 344 -13.45 -9.96 -6.56
C GLY A 344 -14.22 -9.05 -7.52
N THR A 345 -14.99 -9.62 -8.43
CA THR A 345 -15.76 -8.94 -9.46
C THR A 345 -17.25 -9.19 -9.28
N TRP A 346 -18.09 -8.42 -9.96
CA TRP A 346 -19.54 -8.58 -9.93
C TRP A 346 -20.18 -8.38 -11.29
N SER A 347 -21.36 -8.95 -11.48
CA SER A 347 -22.17 -8.80 -12.68
C SER A 347 -23.64 -9.04 -12.40
N THR A 348 -24.52 -8.26 -13.02
CA THR A 348 -25.97 -8.47 -12.97
C THR A 348 -26.39 -9.80 -13.61
N GLU A 349 -25.63 -10.29 -14.58
CA GLU A 349 -25.85 -11.58 -15.27
C GLU A 349 -24.90 -12.65 -14.72
N ASN A 350 -25.33 -13.93 -14.78
CA ASN A 350 -24.45 -15.03 -14.47
C ASN A 350 -23.35 -15.15 -15.54
N LYS A 351 -22.09 -14.93 -15.13
CA LYS A 351 -20.86 -15.06 -15.94
C LYS A 351 -19.87 -16.00 -15.29
N GLU A 352 -20.37 -17.01 -14.56
CA GLU A 352 -19.56 -18.00 -13.89
C GLU A 352 -18.69 -18.79 -14.87
N THR A 353 -17.45 -19.06 -14.47
CA THR A 353 -16.51 -19.94 -15.16
C THR A 353 -15.82 -20.84 -14.15
N ASP A 354 -15.19 -21.94 -14.59
CA ASP A 354 -14.48 -22.88 -13.71
C ASP A 354 -13.39 -22.22 -12.85
N GLY A 355 -12.76 -21.18 -13.37
CA GLY A 355 -11.72 -20.42 -12.64
C GLY A 355 -12.27 -19.28 -11.77
N ASN A 356 -13.51 -18.84 -12.01
CA ASN A 356 -14.11 -17.68 -11.35
C ASN A 356 -15.57 -17.94 -10.93
N PRO A 357 -15.81 -18.85 -9.97
CA PRO A 357 -17.15 -19.20 -9.51
C PRO A 357 -17.82 -18.03 -8.78
N ILE A 358 -19.17 -18.06 -8.78
CA ILE A 358 -19.99 -17.15 -7.98
C ILE A 358 -19.82 -17.51 -6.50
N LEU A 359 -19.40 -16.54 -5.68
CA LEU A 359 -19.28 -16.70 -4.23
C LEU A 359 -20.55 -16.30 -3.48
N GLY A 360 -21.33 -15.35 -4.03
CA GLY A 360 -22.54 -14.85 -3.39
C GLY A 360 -23.25 -13.79 -4.21
N VAL A 361 -24.20 -13.11 -3.57
CA VAL A 361 -25.00 -12.03 -4.17
C VAL A 361 -24.83 -10.74 -3.36
N VAL A 362 -24.58 -9.63 -4.04
CA VAL A 362 -24.43 -8.30 -3.42
C VAL A 362 -25.77 -7.86 -2.84
N TYR A 363 -25.81 -7.57 -1.54
CA TYR A 363 -27.03 -7.10 -0.87
C TYR A 363 -26.93 -5.65 -0.36
N LYS A 364 -25.73 -5.09 -0.29
CA LYS A 364 -25.50 -3.71 0.13
C LYS A 364 -24.34 -3.11 -0.65
N VAL A 365 -24.49 -1.85 -1.03
CA VAL A 365 -23.44 -1.04 -1.65
C VAL A 365 -23.41 0.30 -0.95
N ASN A 366 -22.23 0.73 -0.54
CA ASN A 366 -21.98 2.01 0.12
C ASN A 366 -21.64 3.09 -0.91
N ALA A 367 -21.71 4.35 -0.51
CA ALA A 367 -21.41 5.48 -1.38
C ALA A 367 -19.94 5.53 -1.86
N ASP A 368 -19.03 4.87 -1.14
CA ASP A 368 -17.61 4.76 -1.49
C ASP A 368 -17.29 3.58 -2.43
N GLY A 369 -18.31 2.85 -2.88
CA GLY A 369 -18.18 1.68 -3.76
C GLY A 369 -17.89 0.37 -3.03
N SER A 370 -17.62 0.39 -1.73
CA SER A 370 -17.54 -0.82 -0.91
C SER A 370 -18.93 -1.43 -0.74
N GLY A 371 -18.99 -2.70 -0.32
CA GLY A 371 -20.28 -3.34 -0.17
C GLY A 371 -20.24 -4.65 0.59
N LYS A 372 -21.37 -5.33 0.58
CA LYS A 372 -21.55 -6.60 1.27
C LYS A 372 -22.24 -7.63 0.40
N VAL A 373 -21.74 -8.85 0.47
CA VAL A 373 -22.22 -10.04 -0.26
C VAL A 373 -22.77 -11.03 0.74
N VAL A 374 -23.86 -11.70 0.39
CA VAL A 374 -24.37 -12.86 1.14
C VAL A 374 -24.02 -14.15 0.42
N SER A 375 -23.62 -15.19 1.16
CA SER A 375 -23.26 -16.49 0.61
C SER A 375 -24.44 -17.18 -0.10
N LEU A 376 -24.16 -18.06 -1.06
CA LEU A 376 -25.20 -18.81 -1.82
C LEU A 376 -25.91 -19.88 -0.99
N THR A 377 -25.27 -20.37 0.06
CA THR A 377 -25.76 -21.46 0.91
C THR A 377 -25.80 -21.05 2.37
N GLU A 378 -26.62 -21.70 3.17
CA GLU A 378 -26.64 -21.56 4.62
C GLU A 378 -26.09 -22.83 5.29
N GLN A 379 -25.60 -22.69 6.50
CA GLN A 379 -25.24 -23.79 7.38
C GLN A 379 -26.31 -23.94 8.46
N THR A 380 -26.64 -25.16 8.81
CA THR A 380 -27.70 -25.47 9.78
C THR A 380 -27.19 -26.32 10.94
N GLY A 381 -27.88 -26.28 12.08
CA GLY A 381 -27.54 -27.11 13.21
C GLY A 381 -26.26 -26.76 13.94
N LEU A 382 -25.76 -25.53 13.79
CA LEU A 382 -24.51 -25.09 14.39
C LEU A 382 -24.75 -24.34 15.71
N LYS A 383 -23.89 -24.59 16.69
CA LYS A 383 -23.80 -23.81 17.95
C LYS A 383 -22.98 -22.56 17.71
N TRP A 384 -23.28 -21.51 18.51
CA TRP A 384 -22.49 -20.28 18.51
C TRP A 384 -21.13 -20.47 19.17
N GLY A 385 -21.10 -21.16 20.33
CA GLY A 385 -19.90 -21.40 21.13
C GLY A 385 -20.24 -21.92 22.53
N PRO A 386 -19.23 -22.00 23.43
CA PRO A 386 -19.42 -22.46 24.79
C PRO A 386 -20.17 -21.41 25.65
N LYS A 387 -20.87 -21.89 26.70
CA LYS A 387 -21.40 -21.07 27.77
C LYS A 387 -20.29 -20.63 28.73
N ASP A 388 -20.59 -19.62 29.53
CA ASP A 388 -19.73 -19.06 30.57
C ASP A 388 -18.41 -18.46 30.07
N VAL A 389 -18.32 -18.22 28.74
CA VAL A 389 -17.17 -17.59 28.11
C VAL A 389 -17.59 -16.27 27.47
N ALA A 390 -17.09 -15.16 28.01
CA ALA A 390 -17.25 -13.84 27.40
C ALA A 390 -16.14 -13.62 26.35
N THR A 391 -16.53 -13.52 25.08
CA THR A 391 -15.58 -13.36 23.98
C THR A 391 -15.25 -11.92 23.69
N GLY A 392 -16.16 -11.00 23.99
CA GLY A 392 -16.08 -9.59 23.63
C GLY A 392 -16.52 -9.27 22.19
N ALA A 393 -17.02 -10.24 21.44
CA ALA A 393 -17.55 -10.06 20.09
C ALA A 393 -18.92 -9.37 20.11
N THR A 394 -18.97 -8.11 20.53
CA THR A 394 -20.20 -7.38 20.87
C THR A 394 -20.66 -6.38 19.81
N SER A 395 -19.93 -6.21 18.70
CA SER A 395 -20.32 -5.30 17.63
C SER A 395 -21.70 -5.69 17.06
N GLY A 396 -22.64 -4.74 17.06
CA GLY A 396 -23.96 -4.94 16.47
C GLY A 396 -24.01 -4.61 14.97
N THR A 397 -22.93 -4.05 14.41
CA THR A 397 -22.86 -3.49 13.05
C THR A 397 -21.81 -4.12 12.17
N SER A 398 -20.79 -4.80 12.74
CA SER A 398 -19.69 -5.39 12.00
C SER A 398 -19.49 -6.85 12.41
N GLY A 399 -19.95 -7.76 11.56
CA GLY A 399 -19.71 -9.18 11.70
C GLY A 399 -18.25 -9.53 11.50
N LYS A 400 -17.57 -8.79 10.62
CA LYS A 400 -16.15 -8.97 10.38
C LYS A 400 -15.31 -8.70 11.62
N GLU A 401 -15.57 -7.60 12.32
CA GLU A 401 -14.89 -7.25 13.57
C GLU A 401 -15.06 -8.35 14.63
N ASN A 402 -16.29 -8.82 14.84
CA ASN A 402 -16.58 -9.90 15.77
C ASN A 402 -15.91 -11.21 15.39
N THR A 403 -15.95 -11.58 14.11
CA THR A 403 -15.36 -12.82 13.59
C THR A 403 -13.85 -12.80 13.72
N ASP A 404 -13.21 -11.68 13.32
CA ASP A 404 -11.75 -11.53 13.40
C ASP A 404 -11.26 -11.51 14.86
N MET A 405 -12.06 -10.99 15.81
CA MET A 405 -11.78 -11.07 17.24
C MET A 405 -11.70 -12.52 17.73
N ILE A 406 -12.66 -13.38 17.35
CA ILE A 406 -12.64 -14.81 17.70
C ILE A 406 -11.39 -15.47 17.09
N PHE A 407 -11.08 -15.21 15.83
CA PHE A 407 -9.91 -15.80 15.15
C PHE A 407 -8.59 -15.32 15.76
N THR A 408 -8.51 -14.08 16.20
CA THR A 408 -7.35 -13.56 16.94
C THR A 408 -7.15 -14.33 18.24
N LYS A 409 -8.22 -14.56 19.02
CA LYS A 409 -8.16 -15.34 20.26
C LYS A 409 -7.79 -16.81 20.03
N VAL A 410 -8.19 -17.39 18.90
CA VAL A 410 -7.75 -18.73 18.48
C VAL A 410 -6.26 -18.73 18.15
N SER A 411 -5.78 -17.75 17.40
CA SER A 411 -4.35 -17.65 17.03
C SER A 411 -3.43 -17.41 18.24
N GLU A 412 -3.93 -16.71 19.26
CA GLU A 412 -3.27 -16.51 20.55
C GLU A 412 -3.31 -17.75 21.47
N GLY A 413 -3.98 -18.83 21.06
CA GLY A 413 -4.15 -20.04 21.85
C GLY A 413 -5.14 -19.89 23.01
N THR A 414 -5.90 -18.79 23.07
CA THR A 414 -6.91 -18.56 24.12
C THR A 414 -8.17 -19.38 23.88
N TYR A 415 -8.55 -19.60 22.62
CA TYR A 415 -9.72 -20.38 22.23
C TYR A 415 -9.32 -21.53 21.29
N THR A 416 -10.13 -22.59 21.29
CA THR A 416 -10.07 -23.66 20.31
C THR A 416 -11.20 -23.45 19.30
N LEU A 417 -10.89 -23.35 18.01
CA LEU A 417 -11.87 -22.97 16.98
C LEU A 417 -13.03 -23.97 16.89
N SER A 418 -12.81 -25.27 17.15
CA SER A 418 -13.86 -26.30 17.17
C SER A 418 -14.92 -26.08 18.25
N ASP A 419 -14.62 -25.30 19.30
CA ASP A 419 -15.60 -24.94 20.35
C ASP A 419 -16.58 -23.86 19.88
N TYR A 420 -16.32 -23.24 18.73
CA TYR A 420 -17.10 -22.16 18.10
C TYR A 420 -17.60 -22.58 16.71
N PRO A 421 -18.54 -23.54 16.58
CA PRO A 421 -18.90 -24.16 15.31
C PRO A 421 -19.30 -23.20 14.19
N ILE A 422 -20.04 -22.09 14.47
CA ILE A 422 -20.38 -21.12 13.42
C ILE A 422 -19.15 -20.39 12.88
N PHE A 423 -18.15 -20.12 13.72
CA PHE A 423 -16.91 -19.47 13.30
C PHE A 423 -15.97 -20.47 12.63
N ASN A 424 -15.96 -21.74 13.07
CA ASN A 424 -15.23 -22.80 12.38
C ASN A 424 -15.75 -22.98 10.95
N ALA A 425 -17.05 -23.04 10.75
CA ALA A 425 -17.65 -23.12 9.41
C ALA A 425 -17.34 -21.88 8.55
N CYS A 426 -17.24 -20.70 9.17
CA CYS A 426 -16.77 -19.48 8.49
C CYS A 426 -15.31 -19.61 8.05
N GLN A 427 -14.42 -20.18 8.87
CA GLN A 427 -13.03 -20.42 8.52
C GLN A 427 -12.88 -21.43 7.38
N GLU A 428 -13.70 -22.47 7.37
CA GLU A 428 -13.76 -23.43 6.26
C GLU A 428 -14.16 -22.75 4.95
N LEU A 429 -15.14 -21.83 5.00
CA LEU A 429 -15.55 -21.04 3.84
C LEU A 429 -14.43 -20.09 3.38
N ARG A 430 -13.72 -19.42 4.30
CA ARG A 430 -12.53 -18.62 3.97
C ARG A 430 -11.47 -19.44 3.24
N THR A 431 -11.18 -20.64 3.74
CA THR A 431 -10.19 -21.56 3.17
C THR A 431 -10.61 -22.05 1.79
N SER A 432 -11.85 -22.51 1.61
CA SER A 432 -12.34 -23.07 0.35
C SER A 432 -12.46 -22.03 -0.76
N THR A 433 -12.82 -20.80 -0.42
CA THR A 433 -12.95 -19.70 -1.38
C THR A 433 -11.64 -18.94 -1.61
N GLY A 434 -10.67 -19.06 -0.70
CA GLY A 434 -9.46 -18.23 -0.67
C GLY A 434 -9.72 -16.77 -0.30
N ASN A 435 -10.86 -16.46 0.34
CA ASN A 435 -11.26 -15.08 0.66
C ASN A 435 -11.45 -14.90 2.18
N ASN A 436 -10.54 -14.15 2.80
CA ASN A 436 -10.54 -13.89 4.25
C ASN A 436 -11.58 -12.81 4.69
N GLY A 437 -12.32 -12.23 3.78
CA GLY A 437 -13.39 -11.28 4.06
C GLY A 437 -14.69 -11.91 4.58
N TRP A 438 -14.88 -13.23 4.44
CA TRP A 438 -16.06 -13.91 4.98
C TRP A 438 -16.15 -13.80 6.50
N CYS A 439 -17.36 -13.55 6.99
CA CYS A 439 -17.64 -13.40 8.41
C CYS A 439 -19.01 -13.96 8.79
N VAL A 440 -19.19 -14.23 10.06
CA VAL A 440 -20.50 -14.42 10.69
C VAL A 440 -21.12 -13.03 10.87
N PRO A 441 -22.30 -12.74 10.31
CA PRO A 441 -22.86 -11.38 10.31
C PRO A 441 -23.23 -10.89 11.71
N ALA A 442 -23.08 -9.58 11.95
CA ALA A 442 -23.71 -8.93 13.08
C ALA A 442 -25.24 -8.78 12.86
N TYR A 443 -26.02 -8.54 13.90
CA TYR A 443 -27.47 -8.54 13.77
C TYR A 443 -28.01 -7.44 12.85
N ARG A 444 -27.38 -6.27 12.78
CA ARG A 444 -27.80 -5.18 11.89
C ARG A 444 -27.52 -5.47 10.42
N GLU A 445 -26.55 -6.30 10.12
CA GLU A 445 -26.27 -6.72 8.76
C GLU A 445 -27.36 -7.64 8.19
N TYR A 446 -27.94 -8.50 9.04
CA TYR A 446 -29.14 -9.25 8.66
C TYR A 446 -30.37 -8.34 8.44
N ILE A 447 -30.56 -7.32 9.27
CA ILE A 447 -31.64 -6.33 9.07
C ILE A 447 -31.50 -5.67 7.71
N ASP A 448 -30.29 -5.27 7.32
CA ASP A 448 -30.03 -4.68 6.00
C ASP A 448 -30.26 -5.69 4.86
N LEU A 449 -29.85 -6.95 5.03
CA LEU A 449 -30.08 -8.01 4.06
C LEU A 449 -31.59 -8.29 3.87
N PHE A 450 -32.36 -8.35 4.95
CA PHE A 450 -33.80 -8.65 4.86
C PHE A 450 -34.61 -7.57 4.16
N LYS A 451 -34.16 -6.29 4.17
CA LYS A 451 -34.78 -5.21 3.37
C LYS A 451 -34.78 -5.49 1.88
N VAL A 452 -33.83 -6.30 1.39
CA VAL A 452 -33.64 -6.61 -0.04
C VAL A 452 -33.76 -8.11 -0.35
N VAL A 453 -34.26 -8.90 0.60
CA VAL A 453 -34.30 -10.37 0.54
C VAL A 453 -34.97 -10.91 -0.71
N SER A 454 -36.04 -10.25 -1.19
CA SER A 454 -36.74 -10.64 -2.42
C SER A 454 -35.84 -10.57 -3.65
N THR A 455 -35.07 -9.47 -3.80
CA THR A 455 -34.09 -9.31 -4.88
C THR A 455 -32.99 -10.38 -4.81
N ILE A 456 -32.49 -10.62 -3.59
CA ILE A 456 -31.44 -11.61 -3.35
C ILE A 456 -31.92 -13.02 -3.67
N ASN A 457 -33.10 -13.42 -3.19
CA ASN A 457 -33.68 -14.72 -3.42
C ASN A 457 -33.95 -15.01 -4.91
N ASN A 458 -34.39 -14.03 -5.69
CA ASN A 458 -34.57 -14.16 -7.13
C ASN A 458 -33.23 -14.53 -7.82
N LYS A 459 -32.13 -13.93 -7.39
CA LYS A 459 -30.80 -14.21 -7.94
C LYS A 459 -30.26 -15.57 -7.50
N ILE A 460 -30.41 -15.90 -6.22
CA ILE A 460 -29.99 -17.19 -5.67
C ILE A 460 -30.76 -18.36 -6.32
N THR A 461 -32.07 -18.20 -6.50
CA THR A 461 -32.91 -19.23 -7.16
C THR A 461 -32.46 -19.48 -8.61
N ALA A 462 -32.07 -18.43 -9.32
CA ALA A 462 -31.62 -18.53 -10.71
C ALA A 462 -30.34 -19.36 -10.89
N ILE A 463 -29.58 -19.60 -9.81
CA ILE A 463 -28.35 -20.40 -9.82
C ILE A 463 -28.42 -21.60 -8.85
N SER A 464 -29.63 -22.02 -8.49
CA SER A 464 -29.90 -23.18 -7.64
C SER A 464 -29.27 -23.10 -6.23
N GLY A 465 -29.06 -21.91 -5.70
CA GLY A 465 -28.62 -21.67 -4.32
C GLY A 465 -29.77 -21.82 -3.31
N THR A 466 -29.45 -21.79 -2.02
CA THR A 466 -30.43 -21.88 -0.93
C THR A 466 -31.02 -20.49 -0.65
N THR A 467 -32.33 -20.34 -0.84
CA THR A 467 -33.03 -19.07 -0.55
C THR A 467 -33.03 -18.73 0.93
N LEU A 468 -33.01 -17.44 1.24
CA LEU A 468 -33.14 -16.95 2.60
C LEU A 468 -34.63 -16.83 3.00
N PHE A 469 -34.91 -17.15 4.26
CA PHE A 469 -36.21 -16.89 4.86
C PHE A 469 -36.08 -15.82 5.95
N ILE A 470 -37.04 -14.93 6.02
CA ILE A 470 -37.18 -14.04 7.17
C ILE A 470 -37.72 -14.90 8.32
N PRO A 471 -37.00 -15.02 9.45
CA PRO A 471 -37.47 -15.83 10.56
C PRO A 471 -38.79 -15.27 11.12
N SER A 472 -39.66 -16.16 11.57
CA SER A 472 -40.92 -15.80 12.24
C SER A 472 -40.96 -16.20 13.70
N ASN A 473 -39.96 -16.95 14.15
CA ASN A 473 -39.83 -17.44 15.52
C ASN A 473 -38.38 -17.87 15.83
N TYR A 474 -38.14 -18.30 17.07
CA TYR A 474 -36.81 -18.75 17.51
C TYR A 474 -36.27 -19.97 16.78
N SER A 475 -37.13 -20.91 16.37
CA SER A 475 -36.69 -22.15 15.75
C SER A 475 -36.07 -21.92 14.35
N ASP A 476 -36.50 -20.87 13.65
CA ASP A 476 -36.09 -20.52 12.32
C ASP A 476 -34.96 -19.49 12.28
N GLY A 477 -34.49 -19.07 13.46
CA GLY A 477 -33.57 -17.96 13.64
C GLY A 477 -32.19 -18.21 13.05
N TYR A 478 -31.52 -17.11 12.66
CA TYR A 478 -30.13 -17.10 12.23
C TYR A 478 -29.21 -16.60 13.35
N TRP A 479 -28.17 -17.36 13.65
CA TRP A 479 -27.09 -16.87 14.50
C TRP A 479 -26.46 -15.61 13.92
N THR A 480 -26.23 -14.64 14.80
CA THR A 480 -25.38 -13.50 14.51
C THR A 480 -24.05 -13.64 15.25
N SER A 481 -23.03 -12.89 14.83
CA SER A 481 -21.75 -12.85 15.56
C SER A 481 -21.82 -12.06 16.87
N THR A 482 -22.91 -11.32 17.13
CA THR A 482 -23.02 -10.38 18.25
C THR A 482 -23.28 -11.10 19.56
N GLU A 483 -22.29 -11.15 20.42
CA GLU A 483 -22.43 -11.65 21.80
C GLU A 483 -23.26 -10.69 22.64
N MET A 484 -24.15 -11.22 23.48
CA MET A 484 -24.95 -10.44 24.44
C MET A 484 -24.40 -10.58 25.86
N THR A 485 -24.08 -11.80 26.26
CA THR A 485 -23.49 -12.14 27.57
C THR A 485 -22.53 -13.32 27.41
N SER A 486 -21.84 -13.71 28.47
CA SER A 486 -21.02 -14.94 28.46
C SER A 486 -21.82 -16.18 28.03
N ASN A 487 -23.14 -16.21 28.26
CA ASN A 487 -24.00 -17.35 27.95
C ASN A 487 -24.85 -17.21 26.70
N THR A 488 -25.06 -15.99 26.21
CA THR A 488 -26.01 -15.72 25.14
C THR A 488 -25.41 -14.89 24.01
N ALA A 489 -25.87 -15.14 22.78
CA ALA A 489 -25.63 -14.32 21.63
C ALA A 489 -26.94 -13.95 20.92
N ASN A 490 -26.90 -12.95 20.06
CA ASN A 490 -28.07 -12.53 19.29
C ASN A 490 -28.45 -13.57 18.24
N LEU A 491 -29.74 -13.92 18.24
CA LEU A 491 -30.40 -14.71 17.19
C LEU A 491 -31.39 -13.81 16.47
N MET A 492 -31.31 -13.72 15.14
CA MET A 492 -32.33 -13.02 14.33
C MET A 492 -33.62 -13.80 14.36
N MET A 493 -34.74 -13.14 14.74
CA MET A 493 -36.06 -13.76 14.93
C MET A 493 -37.11 -13.16 13.99
N SER A 494 -36.80 -12.03 13.35
CA SER A 494 -37.65 -11.37 12.36
C SER A 494 -36.78 -10.51 11.44
N ASP A 495 -37.38 -9.76 10.54
CA ASP A 495 -36.73 -8.81 9.63
C ASP A 495 -36.10 -7.59 10.36
N SER A 496 -36.50 -7.34 11.60
CA SER A 496 -36.14 -6.11 12.32
C SER A 496 -35.70 -6.35 13.76
N SER A 497 -35.80 -7.58 14.27
CA SER A 497 -35.45 -7.87 15.67
C SER A 497 -34.55 -9.10 15.83
N ALA A 498 -33.66 -8.99 16.80
CA ALA A 498 -32.85 -10.09 17.32
C ALA A 498 -33.08 -10.23 18.81
N GLY A 499 -32.97 -11.44 19.35
CA GLY A 499 -33.10 -11.73 20.77
C GLY A 499 -31.94 -12.56 21.30
N ALA A 500 -31.78 -12.53 22.63
CA ALA A 500 -30.75 -13.31 23.30
C ALA A 500 -31.09 -14.81 23.25
N MET A 501 -30.15 -15.62 22.78
CA MET A 501 -30.28 -17.07 22.72
C MET A 501 -29.03 -17.72 23.32
N ASN A 502 -29.21 -18.85 24.03
CA ASN A 502 -28.08 -19.59 24.59
C ASN A 502 -27.13 -20.09 23.52
N LYS A 503 -25.84 -19.82 23.68
CA LYS A 503 -24.78 -20.13 22.70
C LYS A 503 -24.63 -21.61 22.35
N ASP A 504 -25.05 -22.51 23.25
CA ASP A 504 -24.98 -23.96 23.09
C ASP A 504 -26.17 -24.56 22.32
N LEU A 505 -27.15 -23.75 21.94
CA LEU A 505 -28.25 -24.18 21.09
C LEU A 505 -27.82 -24.17 19.59
N SER A 506 -28.49 -25.03 18.82
CA SER A 506 -28.20 -25.20 17.41
C SER A 506 -29.17 -24.40 16.56
N HIS A 507 -28.65 -23.50 15.75
CA HIS A 507 -29.44 -22.73 14.78
C HIS A 507 -28.70 -22.68 13.44
N LYS A 508 -29.27 -21.99 12.47
CA LYS A 508 -28.65 -21.77 11.17
C LYS A 508 -27.82 -20.47 11.13
N VAL A 509 -26.91 -20.38 10.19
CA VAL A 509 -26.11 -19.20 9.92
C VAL A 509 -25.95 -19.00 8.41
N ARG A 510 -25.92 -17.74 7.98
CA ARG A 510 -25.61 -17.33 6.61
C ARG A 510 -24.43 -16.39 6.64
N PHE A 511 -23.38 -16.72 5.91
CA PHE A 511 -22.15 -15.90 5.94
C PHE A 511 -22.26 -14.69 5.03
N MET A 512 -21.53 -13.65 5.38
CA MET A 512 -21.41 -12.43 4.60
C MET A 512 -19.94 -12.11 4.33
N LEU A 513 -19.70 -11.36 3.27
CA LEU A 513 -18.39 -10.96 2.80
C LEU A 513 -18.40 -9.46 2.59
N ASP A 514 -17.38 -8.77 3.10
CA ASP A 514 -17.12 -7.36 2.81
C ASP A 514 -16.19 -7.25 1.59
N PHE A 515 -16.49 -6.35 0.64
CA PHE A 515 -15.70 -6.07 -0.56
C PHE A 515 -15.48 -4.58 -0.78
#